data_57414fd76fe6648f0e112b78b2a6715f
#
_entry.id   57414fd76fe6648f0e112b78b2a6715f
#
_cell.length_a   1.000
_cell.length_b   1.000
_cell.length_c   1.000
_cell.angle_alpha   90.00
_cell.angle_beta   90.00
_cell.angle_gamma   90.00
#
_symmetry.space_group_name_H-M   'P 1'
#
loop_
_entity.id
_entity.type
_entity.pdbx_description
1 polymer ?
#
loop_
_entity_poly.entity_id
_entity_poly.type
_entity_poly.pdbx_seq_one_letter_code
_entity_poly.pdbx_strand_id
1 'polypeptide(L)' 'MNKEIILEKRNVYGNDLIYPSCHIANALIKLKDKKTFKKSDLEVFKSLGLIVTWKAGKI' A
#
# COMPACT_ATOMS: atom_id res chain seq x y z
N MET A 1 18.17 -5.59 6.75
CA MET A 1 17.15 -6.28 5.95
C MET A 1 16.18 -5.29 5.35
N ASN A 2 15.94 -5.37 4.06
CA ASN A 2 15.06 -4.43 3.40
C ASN A 2 13.62 -4.85 3.59
N LYS A 3 12.86 -3.99 4.23
CA LYS A 3 11.43 -4.20 4.38
C LYS A 3 10.70 -3.23 3.48
N GLU A 4 10.66 -3.56 2.23
CA GLU A 4 10.02 -2.73 1.23
C GLU A 4 8.65 -3.27 0.85
N ILE A 5 7.67 -2.39 0.78
CA ILE A 5 6.35 -2.75 0.29
C ILE A 5 6.05 -1.92 -0.95
N ILE A 6 5.41 -2.56 -1.90
CA ILE A 6 5.05 -1.91 -3.15
C ILE A 6 3.54 -1.76 -3.19
N LEU A 7 3.09 -0.55 -3.44
CA LEU A 7 1.67 -0.22 -3.47
C LEU A 7 1.31 0.38 -4.82
N GLU A 8 0.06 0.27 -5.17
CA GLU A 8 -0.46 0.86 -6.40
C GLU A 8 -1.55 1.85 -6.04
N LYS A 9 -1.44 3.05 -6.58
CA LYS A 9 -2.43 4.09 -6.34
C LYS A 9 -3.36 4.19 -7.53
N ARG A 10 -4.65 4.17 -7.29
CA ARG A 10 -5.66 4.30 -8.33
C ARG A 10 -6.66 5.39 -7.95
N ASN A 11 -7.09 6.13 -8.94
CA ASN A 11 -8.12 7.13 -8.75
C ASN A 11 -9.41 6.61 -9.38
N VAL A 12 -10.41 6.39 -8.55
CA VAL A 12 -11.71 5.87 -9.01
C VAL A 12 -12.79 6.83 -8.54
N TYR A 13 -13.48 7.44 -9.48
CA TYR A 13 -14.55 8.38 -9.18
C TYR A 13 -14.09 9.50 -8.24
N GLY A 14 -12.89 9.99 -8.46
CA GLY A 14 -12.36 11.08 -7.65
C GLY A 14 -11.78 10.64 -6.31
N ASN A 15 -11.83 9.36 -6.00
CA ASN A 15 -11.29 8.82 -4.77
C ASN A 15 -9.96 8.12 -5.03
N ASP A 16 -8.96 8.46 -4.25
CA ASP A 16 -7.66 7.81 -4.33
C ASP A 16 -7.70 6.53 -3.52
N LEU A 17 -7.51 5.41 -4.21
CA LEU A 17 -7.47 4.10 -3.58
C LEU A 17 -6.07 3.54 -3.68
N ILE A 18 -5.63 2.91 -2.60
CA ILE A 18 -4.28 2.35 -2.52
C ILE A 18 -4.40 0.84 -2.40
N TYR A 19 -3.88 0.14 -3.40
CA TYR A 19 -3.96 -1.32 -3.45
C TYR A 19 -2.60 -1.93 -3.17
N PRO A 20 -2.58 -3.14 -2.58
CA PRO A 20 -1.32 -3.86 -2.42
C PRO A 20 -0.82 -4.33 -3.79
N SER A 21 0.48 -4.20 -3.99
CA SER A 21 1.08 -4.59 -5.27
C SER A 21 2.24 -5.56 -5.09
N CYS A 22 2.51 -5.98 -3.87
CA CYS A 22 3.54 -6.96 -3.63
C CYS A 22 3.05 -7.97 -2.60
N HIS A 23 3.81 -9.04 -2.44
CA HIS A 23 3.45 -10.12 -1.55
C HIS A 23 3.27 -9.65 -0.11
N ILE A 24 4.18 -8.82 0.36
CA ILE A 24 4.12 -8.32 1.74
C ILE A 24 2.91 -7.42 1.93
N ALA A 25 2.66 -6.55 0.97
CA ALA A 25 1.51 -5.65 1.04
C ALA A 25 0.20 -6.43 1.03
N ASN A 26 0.13 -7.51 0.25
CA ASN A 26 -1.05 -8.36 0.23
C ASN A 26 -1.28 -9.02 1.59
N ALA A 27 -0.23 -9.45 2.25
CA ALA A 27 -0.34 -10.04 3.56
C ALA A 27 -0.85 -9.01 4.58
N LEU A 28 -0.35 -7.79 4.49
CA LEU A 28 -0.77 -6.73 5.41
C LEU A 28 -2.24 -6.38 5.23
N ILE A 29 -2.72 -6.35 3.98
CA ILE A 29 -4.11 -6.01 3.73
C ILE A 29 -5.05 -7.09 4.26
N LYS A 30 -4.61 -8.34 4.23
CA LYS A 30 -5.39 -9.42 4.77
C LYS A 30 -5.54 -9.31 6.28
N LEU A 31 -4.49 -8.87 6.95
CA LEU A 31 -4.53 -8.68 8.40
C LEU A 31 -5.55 -7.60 8.78
N LYS A 32 -5.71 -6.62 7.93
CA LYS A 32 -6.65 -5.53 8.19
C LYS A 32 -8.08 -5.90 7.81
N ASP A 33 -8.25 -6.97 7.09
CA ASP A 33 -9.56 -7.39 6.58
C ASP A 33 -10.19 -6.28 5.73
N LYS A 34 -9.36 -5.64 4.93
CA LYS A 34 -9.76 -4.56 4.03
C LYS A 34 -9.29 -4.87 2.63
N LYS A 35 -9.73 -4.07 1.67
CA LYS A 35 -9.31 -4.24 0.28
C LYS A 35 -8.34 -3.17 -0.15
N THR A 36 -8.30 -2.05 0.55
CA THR A 36 -7.43 -0.95 0.21
C THR A 36 -6.80 -0.37 1.46
N PHE A 37 -5.70 0.35 1.27
CA PHE A 37 -5.03 1.05 2.35
C PHE A 37 -5.46 2.51 2.38
N LYS A 38 -5.26 3.16 3.53
CA LYS A 38 -5.50 4.58 3.70
C LYS A 38 -4.18 5.27 3.96
N LYS A 39 -4.19 6.60 3.88
CA LYS A 39 -2.98 7.36 4.15
C LYS A 39 -2.46 7.11 5.56
N SER A 40 -3.35 6.97 6.51
CA SER A 40 -2.94 6.69 7.88
C SER A 40 -2.22 5.36 7.99
N ASP A 41 -2.60 4.40 7.15
CA ASP A 41 -1.93 3.11 7.14
C ASP A 41 -0.48 3.26 6.67
N LEU A 42 -0.26 4.13 5.70
CA LEU A 42 1.08 4.37 5.19
C LEU A 42 1.98 5.00 6.26
N GLU A 43 1.41 5.87 7.08
CA GLU A 43 2.16 6.49 8.17
C GLU A 43 2.57 5.43 9.19
N VAL A 44 1.68 4.50 9.47
CA VAL A 44 2.01 3.40 10.36
C VAL A 44 3.14 2.56 9.80
N PHE A 45 3.08 2.26 8.49
CA PHE A 45 4.13 1.48 7.85
C PHE A 45 5.48 2.17 7.94
N LYS A 46 5.52 3.47 7.71
CA LYS A 46 6.75 4.24 7.84
C LYS A 46 7.26 4.25 9.26
N SER A 47 6.35 4.31 10.19
CA SER A 47 6.66 4.30 11.62
C SER A 47 7.30 2.96 12.01
N LEU A 48 6.94 1.90 11.34
CA LEU A 48 7.51 0.58 11.57
C LEU A 48 8.83 0.35 10.84
N GLY A 49 9.27 1.34 10.07
CA GLY A 49 10.51 1.22 9.34
C GLY A 49 10.36 0.62 7.95
N LEU A 50 9.14 0.51 7.47
CA LEU A 50 8.90 -0.01 6.14
C LEU A 50 9.13 1.06 5.09
N ILE A 51 9.68 0.66 3.96
CA ILE A 51 9.89 1.55 2.83
C ILE A 51 8.73 1.39 1.88
N VAL A 52 8.01 2.47 1.64
CA VAL A 52 6.85 2.46 0.75
C VAL A 52 7.30 2.85 -0.65
N THR A 53 7.09 1.95 -1.59
CA THR A 53 7.42 2.18 -2.99
C THR A 53 6.12 2.12 -3.79
N TRP A 54 5.99 3.01 -4.76
CA TRP A 54 4.80 3.06 -5.60
C TRP A 54 5.06 2.38 -6.93
N LYS A 55 4.17 1.49 -7.31
CA LYS A 55 4.24 0.88 -8.62
C LYS A 55 3.89 1.94 -9.66
N ALA A 56 4.71 2.05 -10.68
CA ALA A 56 4.44 2.97 -11.78
C ALA A 56 3.32 2.38 -12.58
N GLY A 57 2.22 2.99 -12.45
CA GLY A 57 1.08 2.52 -13.16
C GLY A 57 1.17 2.85 -14.60
N LYS A 58 1.17 2.53 -15.34
CA LYS A 58 1.00 3.06 -16.41
C LYS A 58 0.09 2.85 -17.19
N ILE A 59 -0.40 3.18 -17.35
CA ILE A 59 -1.33 2.94 -17.99
C ILE A 59 -1.55 3.09 -18.98
#